data_a36a3e7a3dd08e18035ad5dd3ee7ce4e
#
_entry.id   a36a3e7a3dd08e18035ad5dd3ee7ce4e
#
_cell.length_a   1.000
_cell.length_b   1.000
_cell.length_c   1.000
_cell.angle_alpha   90.00
_cell.angle_beta   90.00
_cell.angle_gamma   90.00
#
_symmetry.space_group_name_H-M   'P 1'
#
loop_
_entity.id
_entity.type
_entity.pdbx_description
1 polymer ?
#
loop_
_entity_poly.entity_id
_entity_poly.type
_entity_poly.pdbx_seq_one_letter_code
_entity_poly.pdbx_strand_id
1 'polypeptide(L)'
;MSHPQFVPTADNAFVISYPDKLDKEYDFPAILSYSKVCERKGEIEKACNLRYDAVKRIIDLIPDEDEIVLDWDDEENHVVLNLLRGSAIDHFLIGDFEMAAGLMEMTLDLDPEDHLETTKPLAFCYVALGEYELFDEVLNDISDKYPEKEILKMWSEFRQKNEIPAGELIHFKRNFPVFYAEFKAAEHPVSTAYLADIDSEHPSREALARELWLQTEHLWNQFPGFIEALQKH
;
A
#
# COMPACT_ATOMS: atom_id res chain seq x y z
N MET A 1 6.88 17.84 28.07
CA MET A 1 6.91 17.69 26.61
C MET A 1 5.49 17.55 26.15
N SER A 2 5.11 18.17 25.04
CA SER A 2 3.73 18.24 24.54
C SER A 2 3.53 17.37 23.28
N HIS A 3 4.43 16.40 23.06
CA HIS A 3 4.41 15.46 21.94
C HIS A 3 4.49 14.01 22.45
N PRO A 4 4.01 13.02 21.65
CA PRO A 4 4.12 11.59 21.97
C PRO A 4 5.59 11.15 22.07
N GLN A 5 5.80 9.99 22.66
CA GLN A 5 7.10 9.37 22.79
C GLN A 5 7.03 7.88 22.46
N PHE A 6 8.06 7.36 21.83
CA PHE A 6 8.29 5.94 21.70
C PHE A 6 8.85 5.42 23.02
N VAL A 7 8.14 4.52 23.67
CA VAL A 7 8.51 3.98 24.99
C VAL A 7 8.78 2.47 24.83
N PRO A 8 9.97 1.98 25.21
CA PRO A 8 10.29 0.56 25.09
C PRO A 8 9.42 -0.25 26.08
N THR A 9 8.96 -1.42 25.61
CA THR A 9 8.27 -2.43 26.41
C THR A 9 9.24 -3.44 27.00
N ALA A 10 8.75 -4.35 27.85
CA ALA A 10 9.59 -5.42 28.44
C ALA A 10 10.07 -6.45 27.37
N ASP A 11 9.41 -6.54 26.22
CA ASP A 11 9.66 -7.53 25.15
C ASP A 11 10.47 -6.95 23.98
N ASN A 12 11.19 -5.85 24.20
CA ASN A 12 11.99 -5.12 23.20
C ASN A 12 11.17 -4.54 22.04
N ALA A 13 9.89 -4.40 22.20
CA ALA A 13 9.02 -3.63 21.29
C ALA A 13 8.82 -2.22 21.84
N PHE A 14 8.18 -1.35 21.04
CA PHE A 14 7.87 0.02 21.42
C PHE A 14 6.37 0.28 21.37
N VAL A 15 5.92 1.16 22.26
CA VAL A 15 4.56 1.72 22.24
C VAL A 15 4.62 3.23 22.16
N ILE A 16 3.59 3.83 21.56
CA ILE A 16 3.45 5.29 21.47
C ILE A 16 2.71 5.77 22.72
N SER A 17 3.38 6.55 23.55
CA SER A 17 2.81 7.13 24.76
C SER A 17 2.44 8.60 24.54
N TYR A 18 1.18 8.96 24.78
CA TYR A 18 0.68 10.32 24.66
C TYR A 18 0.65 11.02 26.03
N PRO A 19 1.13 12.27 26.13
CA PRO A 19 1.04 13.06 27.36
C PRO A 19 -0.38 13.61 27.61
N ASP A 20 -0.71 13.93 28.87
CA ASP A 20 -1.98 14.55 29.24
C ASP A 20 -2.30 15.86 28.47
N LYS A 21 -1.26 16.60 28.12
CA LYS A 21 -1.35 17.80 27.28
C LYS A 21 -0.58 17.56 26.01
N LEU A 22 -1.31 17.53 24.92
CA LEU A 22 -0.80 17.26 23.58
C LEU A 22 -0.96 18.50 22.69
N ASP A 23 0.07 18.84 21.96
CA ASP A 23 -0.03 19.86 20.91
C ASP A 23 -0.83 19.28 19.74
N LYS A 24 -1.71 20.09 19.14
CA LYS A 24 -2.66 19.62 18.12
C LYS A 24 -1.99 18.97 16.91
N GLU A 25 -0.77 19.37 16.60
CA GLU A 25 0.00 18.83 15.48
C GLU A 25 0.55 17.42 15.75
N TYR A 26 0.54 16.98 16.99
CA TYR A 26 0.94 15.65 17.45
C TYR A 26 -0.24 14.79 17.88
N ASP A 27 -1.48 15.27 17.72
CA ASP A 27 -2.69 14.48 17.96
C ASP A 27 -2.95 13.56 16.76
N PHE A 28 -2.09 12.54 16.63
CA PHE A 28 -2.14 11.60 15.52
C PHE A 28 -3.48 10.87 15.37
N PRO A 29 -4.16 10.43 16.46
CA PRO A 29 -5.50 9.87 16.36
C PRO A 29 -6.52 10.83 15.74
N ALA A 30 -6.50 12.10 16.16
CA ALA A 30 -7.39 13.12 15.59
C ALA A 30 -7.06 13.42 14.13
N ILE A 31 -5.76 13.49 13.77
CA ILE A 31 -5.29 13.71 12.39
C ILE A 31 -5.73 12.56 11.48
N LEU A 32 -5.51 11.31 11.89
CA LEU A 32 -5.93 10.13 11.12
C LEU A 32 -7.46 10.12 10.93
N SER A 33 -8.21 10.35 11.99
CA SER A 33 -9.68 10.42 11.91
C SER A 33 -10.15 11.52 10.98
N TYR A 34 -9.53 12.72 11.07
CA TYR A 34 -9.93 13.87 10.26
C TYR A 34 -9.53 13.70 8.79
N SER A 35 -8.38 13.08 8.49
CA SER A 35 -8.00 12.75 7.10
C SER A 35 -9.03 11.85 6.42
N LYS A 36 -9.54 10.81 7.12
CA LYS A 36 -10.64 9.95 6.64
C LYS A 36 -11.94 10.71 6.40
N VAL A 37 -12.22 11.75 7.20
CA VAL A 37 -13.41 12.62 6.98
C VAL A 37 -13.20 13.48 5.72
N CYS A 38 -12.00 13.99 5.49
CA CYS A 38 -11.65 14.76 4.29
C CYS A 38 -11.82 13.88 3.02
N GLU A 39 -11.31 12.65 3.02
CA GLU A 39 -11.49 11.71 1.90
C GLU A 39 -12.97 11.48 1.56
N ARG A 40 -13.78 11.17 2.56
CA ARG A 40 -15.24 10.97 2.37
C ARG A 40 -15.95 12.20 1.80
N LYS A 41 -15.39 13.40 1.99
CA LYS A 41 -15.91 14.66 1.42
C LYS A 41 -15.32 14.98 0.04
N GLY A 42 -14.38 14.17 -0.46
CA GLY A 42 -13.65 14.46 -1.70
C GLY A 42 -12.56 15.53 -1.54
N GLU A 43 -12.20 15.91 -0.31
CA GLU A 43 -11.10 16.85 0.00
C GLU A 43 -9.75 16.10 0.00
N ILE A 44 -9.41 15.44 -1.13
CA ILE A 44 -8.30 14.47 -1.19
C ILE A 44 -6.96 15.13 -0.91
N GLU A 45 -6.64 16.23 -1.58
CA GLU A 45 -5.38 16.96 -1.35
C GLU A 45 -5.16 17.32 0.13
N LYS A 46 -6.24 17.72 0.80
CA LYS A 46 -6.18 18.05 2.22
C LYS A 46 -5.94 16.81 3.09
N ALA A 47 -6.55 15.68 2.76
CA ALA A 47 -6.34 14.42 3.46
C ALA A 47 -4.87 13.97 3.33
N CYS A 48 -4.31 13.98 2.12
CA CYS A 48 -2.92 13.64 1.85
C CYS A 48 -1.95 14.56 2.62
N ASN A 49 -2.16 15.89 2.57
CA ASN A 49 -1.32 16.85 3.29
C ASN A 49 -1.35 16.63 4.81
N LEU A 50 -2.52 16.31 5.39
CA LEU A 50 -2.63 16.01 6.81
C LEU A 50 -1.81 14.77 7.20
N ARG A 51 -1.88 13.70 6.42
CA ARG A 51 -1.10 12.48 6.66
C ARG A 51 0.39 12.72 6.50
N TYR A 52 0.79 13.37 5.42
CA TYR A 52 2.19 13.67 5.16
C TYR A 52 2.83 14.56 6.24
N ASP A 53 2.12 15.59 6.71
CA ASP A 53 2.61 16.43 7.80
C ASP A 53 2.70 15.66 9.14
N ALA A 54 1.80 14.73 9.40
CA ALA A 54 1.90 13.84 10.55
C ALA A 54 3.09 12.89 10.44
N VAL A 55 3.30 12.30 9.26
CA VAL A 55 4.42 11.38 9.00
C VAL A 55 5.77 12.06 9.23
N LYS A 56 5.97 13.28 8.77
CA LYS A 56 7.21 14.04 9.07
C LYS A 56 7.48 14.15 10.56
N ARG A 57 6.43 14.40 11.36
CA ARG A 57 6.56 14.49 12.82
C ARG A 57 6.79 13.12 13.47
N ILE A 58 6.18 12.07 12.93
CA ILE A 58 6.42 10.69 13.39
C ILE A 58 7.89 10.34 13.17
N ILE A 59 8.44 10.61 12.00
CA ILE A 59 9.85 10.37 11.67
C ILE A 59 10.78 11.10 12.66
N ASP A 60 10.47 12.36 12.98
CA ASP A 60 11.26 13.15 13.95
C ASP A 60 11.19 12.59 15.39
N LEU A 61 10.21 11.75 15.71
CA LEU A 61 10.01 11.16 17.03
C LEU A 61 10.61 9.75 17.15
N ILE A 62 10.88 9.07 16.03
CA ILE A 62 11.48 7.73 16.05
C ILE A 62 12.86 7.82 16.74
N PRO A 63 13.12 7.01 17.77
CA PRO A 63 14.42 7.00 18.44
C PRO A 63 15.54 6.60 17.49
N ASP A 64 16.73 7.13 17.74
CA ASP A 64 17.96 6.73 17.02
C ASP A 64 18.51 5.41 17.64
N GLU A 65 17.81 4.33 17.41
CA GLU A 65 18.13 2.97 17.86
C GLU A 65 18.20 2.04 16.66
N ASP A 66 19.00 0.98 16.73
CA ASP A 66 19.28 0.09 15.59
C ASP A 66 18.04 -0.69 15.10
N GLU A 67 17.13 -1.03 16.02
CA GLU A 67 15.91 -1.77 15.70
C GLU A 67 14.73 -1.23 16.52
N ILE A 68 13.69 -0.71 15.85
CA ILE A 68 12.45 -0.26 16.47
C ILE A 68 11.30 -1.03 15.87
N VAL A 69 10.66 -1.88 16.65
CA VAL A 69 9.45 -2.60 16.28
C VAL A 69 8.30 -2.13 17.17
N LEU A 70 7.17 -1.78 16.57
CA LEU A 70 5.98 -1.40 17.31
C LEU A 70 5.21 -2.64 17.77
N ASP A 71 4.78 -2.63 19.04
CA ASP A 71 3.92 -3.67 19.57
C ASP A 71 2.54 -3.60 18.88
N TRP A 72 2.20 -4.62 18.10
CA TRP A 72 0.93 -4.67 17.39
C TRP A 72 -0.29 -4.78 18.34
N ASP A 73 -0.13 -5.31 19.53
CA ASP A 73 -1.23 -5.41 20.50
C ASP A 73 -1.64 -4.05 21.11
N ASP A 74 -0.83 -2.99 20.87
CA ASP A 74 -1.13 -1.62 21.31
C ASP A 74 -1.89 -0.83 20.22
N GLU A 75 -3.12 -0.39 20.52
CA GLU A 75 -3.99 0.32 19.58
C GLU A 75 -3.41 1.67 19.12
N GLU A 76 -2.61 2.35 19.94
CA GLU A 76 -2.01 3.64 19.60
C GLU A 76 -0.94 3.48 18.52
N ASN A 77 -0.25 2.34 18.49
CA ASN A 77 0.71 2.00 17.44
C ASN A 77 0.04 1.84 16.08
N HIS A 78 -1.20 1.32 16.03
CA HIS A 78 -1.97 1.23 14.78
C HIS A 78 -2.22 2.61 14.15
N VAL A 79 -2.34 3.66 14.96
CA VAL A 79 -2.54 5.03 14.45
C VAL A 79 -1.31 5.48 13.64
N VAL A 80 -0.12 5.29 14.20
CA VAL A 80 1.16 5.65 13.55
C VAL A 80 1.36 4.84 12.28
N LEU A 81 1.22 3.51 12.35
CA LEU A 81 1.36 2.63 11.19
C LEU A 81 0.34 2.97 10.07
N ASN A 82 -0.91 3.28 10.42
CA ASN A 82 -1.91 3.70 9.44
C ASN A 82 -1.63 5.07 8.82
N LEU A 83 -1.01 6.01 9.53
CA LEU A 83 -0.59 7.29 8.98
C LEU A 83 0.56 7.12 8.00
N LEU A 84 1.59 6.33 8.35
CA LEU A 84 2.72 5.99 7.49
C LEU A 84 2.23 5.31 6.21
N ARG A 85 1.52 4.20 6.36
CA ARG A 85 0.95 3.47 5.21
C ARG A 85 0.01 4.32 4.37
N GLY A 86 -0.87 5.11 5.01
CA GLY A 86 -1.79 5.99 4.29
C GLY A 86 -1.05 7.02 3.44
N SER A 87 0.00 7.66 3.99
CA SER A 87 0.83 8.60 3.23
C SER A 87 1.63 7.88 2.13
N ALA A 88 2.14 6.67 2.38
CA ALA A 88 2.82 5.87 1.36
C ALA A 88 1.89 5.54 0.17
N ILE A 89 0.65 5.16 0.44
CA ILE A 89 -0.37 4.91 -0.60
C ILE A 89 -0.71 6.21 -1.36
N ASP A 90 -0.79 7.36 -0.68
CA ASP A 90 -1.00 8.65 -1.35
C ASP A 90 0.11 8.92 -2.39
N HIS A 91 1.38 8.73 -2.01
CA HIS A 91 2.52 8.89 -2.92
C HIS A 91 2.51 7.85 -4.04
N PHE A 92 2.16 6.60 -3.73
CA PHE A 92 2.01 5.54 -4.73
C PHE A 92 0.98 5.92 -5.80
N LEU A 93 -0.20 6.39 -5.41
CA LEU A 93 -1.30 6.73 -6.32
C LEU A 93 -0.99 7.93 -7.24
N ILE A 94 -0.14 8.85 -6.80
CA ILE A 94 0.32 9.97 -7.66
C ILE A 94 1.58 9.64 -8.48
N GLY A 95 2.14 8.44 -8.35
CA GLY A 95 3.30 7.96 -9.10
C GLY A 95 4.65 8.41 -8.53
N ASP A 96 4.69 8.91 -7.30
CA ASP A 96 5.92 9.21 -6.55
C ASP A 96 6.41 7.93 -5.86
N PHE A 97 6.91 6.99 -6.68
CA PHE A 97 7.25 5.64 -6.22
C PHE A 97 8.46 5.60 -5.28
N GLU A 98 9.40 6.55 -5.39
CA GLU A 98 10.56 6.63 -4.49
C GLU A 98 10.11 6.96 -3.07
N MET A 99 9.27 7.99 -2.90
CA MET A 99 8.73 8.35 -1.59
C MET A 99 7.80 7.27 -1.05
N ALA A 100 6.95 6.69 -1.92
CA ALA A 100 6.07 5.59 -1.54
C ALA A 100 6.85 4.38 -1.00
N ALA A 101 7.89 3.94 -1.72
CA ALA A 101 8.74 2.82 -1.31
C ALA A 101 9.41 3.11 0.04
N GLY A 102 10.07 4.26 0.20
CA GLY A 102 10.74 4.59 1.46
C GLY A 102 9.80 4.64 2.67
N LEU A 103 8.55 5.12 2.50
CA LEU A 103 7.56 5.09 3.58
C LEU A 103 7.00 3.68 3.85
N MET A 104 6.91 2.83 2.82
CA MET A 104 6.49 1.44 2.97
C MET A 104 7.58 0.60 3.64
N GLU A 105 8.85 0.79 3.27
CA GLU A 105 10.01 0.18 3.94
C GLU A 105 10.01 0.55 5.42
N MET A 106 9.89 1.85 5.75
CA MET A 106 9.80 2.30 7.14
C MET A 106 8.61 1.67 7.88
N THR A 107 7.46 1.49 7.21
CA THR A 107 6.30 0.84 7.82
C THR A 107 6.61 -0.61 8.16
N LEU A 108 7.30 -1.34 7.27
CA LEU A 108 7.72 -2.73 7.48
C LEU A 108 8.83 -2.87 8.53
N ASP A 109 9.74 -1.89 8.63
CA ASP A 109 10.72 -1.85 9.71
C ASP A 109 10.05 -1.75 11.08
N LEU A 110 8.96 -0.96 11.18
CA LEU A 110 8.19 -0.79 12.41
C LEU A 110 7.18 -1.93 12.66
N ASP A 111 6.73 -2.64 11.63
CA ASP A 111 5.80 -3.77 11.66
C ASP A 111 6.30 -4.90 10.73
N PRO A 112 7.33 -5.67 11.16
CA PRO A 112 7.94 -6.71 10.32
C PRO A 112 7.00 -7.88 9.99
N GLU A 113 5.90 -8.06 10.75
CA GLU A 113 4.88 -9.07 10.47
C GLU A 113 3.89 -8.64 9.37
N ASP A 114 4.02 -7.40 8.89
CA ASP A 114 3.21 -6.82 7.79
C ASP A 114 1.69 -6.94 7.99
N HIS A 115 1.22 -6.63 9.18
CA HIS A 115 -0.21 -6.67 9.50
C HIS A 115 -1.06 -5.77 8.61
N LEU A 116 -0.46 -4.75 8.00
CA LEU A 116 -1.13 -3.83 7.08
C LEU A 116 -1.04 -4.22 5.60
N GLU A 117 -0.46 -5.37 5.27
CA GLU A 117 -0.24 -5.85 3.89
C GLU A 117 0.50 -4.81 3.01
N THR A 118 1.54 -4.19 3.56
CA THR A 118 2.34 -3.14 2.92
C THR A 118 3.28 -3.68 1.84
N THR A 119 3.70 -4.95 1.97
CA THR A 119 4.60 -5.64 1.02
C THR A 119 4.05 -5.66 -0.41
N LYS A 120 2.73 -5.78 -0.60
CA LYS A 120 2.13 -5.82 -1.94
C LYS A 120 2.33 -4.51 -2.72
N PRO A 121 1.91 -3.33 -2.22
CA PRO A 121 2.15 -2.06 -2.92
C PRO A 121 3.64 -1.72 -3.01
N LEU A 122 4.49 -2.10 -2.03
CA LEU A 122 5.94 -1.94 -2.11
C LEU A 122 6.53 -2.69 -3.31
N ALA A 123 6.12 -3.93 -3.55
CA ALA A 123 6.56 -4.70 -4.70
C ALA A 123 6.20 -4.02 -6.04
N PHE A 124 5.03 -3.38 -6.14
CA PHE A 124 4.68 -2.55 -7.30
C PHE A 124 5.61 -1.34 -7.45
N CYS A 125 5.98 -0.67 -6.34
CA CYS A 125 6.94 0.43 -6.38
C CYS A 125 8.29 -0.03 -6.92
N TYR A 126 8.84 -1.13 -6.43
CA TYR A 126 10.14 -1.64 -6.88
C TYR A 126 10.15 -1.99 -8.37
N VAL A 127 9.10 -2.64 -8.89
CA VAL A 127 8.99 -2.89 -10.33
C VAL A 127 8.88 -1.59 -11.12
N ALA A 128 8.14 -0.58 -10.62
CA ALA A 128 8.04 0.73 -11.26
C ALA A 128 9.38 1.46 -11.31
N LEU A 129 10.18 1.38 -10.25
CA LEU A 129 11.51 1.97 -10.14
C LEU A 129 12.59 1.19 -10.92
N GLY A 130 12.35 -0.10 -11.20
CA GLY A 130 13.34 -0.98 -11.81
C GLY A 130 14.31 -1.61 -10.80
N GLU A 131 13.96 -1.58 -9.50
CA GLU A 131 14.72 -2.16 -8.39
C GLU A 131 14.41 -3.65 -8.26
N TYR A 132 14.84 -4.43 -9.28
CA TYR A 132 14.44 -5.84 -9.42
C TYR A 132 15.04 -6.76 -8.35
N GLU A 133 16.21 -6.43 -7.79
CA GLU A 133 16.81 -7.21 -6.70
C GLU A 133 15.97 -7.09 -5.43
N LEU A 134 15.55 -5.88 -5.06
CA LEU A 134 14.65 -5.64 -3.92
C LEU A 134 13.26 -6.24 -4.17
N PHE A 135 12.77 -6.16 -5.40
CA PHE A 135 11.52 -6.82 -5.79
C PHE A 135 11.56 -8.33 -5.57
N ASP A 136 12.65 -9.01 -5.96
CA ASP A 136 12.79 -10.46 -5.81
C ASP A 136 12.83 -10.87 -4.33
N GLU A 137 13.37 -10.02 -3.44
CA GLU A 137 13.37 -10.25 -1.99
C GLU A 137 11.94 -10.25 -1.44
N VAL A 138 11.15 -9.19 -1.70
CA VAL A 138 9.80 -9.03 -1.15
C VAL A 138 8.74 -9.92 -1.84
N LEU A 139 8.99 -10.35 -3.08
CA LEU A 139 8.05 -11.19 -3.83
C LEU A 139 7.75 -12.53 -3.12
N ASN A 140 8.74 -13.07 -2.39
CA ASN A 140 8.59 -14.33 -1.67
C ASN A 140 7.62 -14.22 -0.49
N ASP A 141 7.47 -13.04 0.09
CA ASP A 141 6.58 -12.78 1.23
C ASP A 141 5.12 -12.63 0.79
N ILE A 142 4.87 -12.38 -0.51
CA ILE A 142 3.53 -12.35 -1.06
C ILE A 142 3.05 -13.79 -1.30
N SER A 143 1.92 -14.15 -0.70
CA SER A 143 1.33 -15.49 -0.86
C SER A 143 0.82 -15.74 -2.29
N ASP A 144 1.00 -16.97 -2.79
CA ASP A 144 0.51 -17.40 -4.13
C ASP A 144 -1.02 -17.36 -4.29
N LYS A 145 -1.77 -17.17 -3.21
CA LYS A 145 -3.23 -16.99 -3.24
C LYS A 145 -3.65 -15.61 -3.77
N TYR A 146 -2.73 -14.65 -3.83
CA TYR A 146 -3.01 -13.29 -4.27
C TYR A 146 -2.72 -13.12 -5.77
N PRO A 147 -3.67 -12.59 -6.55
CA PRO A 147 -3.47 -12.33 -7.99
C PRO A 147 -2.37 -11.31 -8.25
N GLU A 148 -2.12 -10.38 -7.32
CA GLU A 148 -1.06 -9.38 -7.39
C GLU A 148 0.30 -10.01 -7.65
N LYS A 149 0.60 -11.15 -7.01
CA LYS A 149 1.89 -11.85 -7.20
C LYS A 149 2.11 -12.27 -8.65
N GLU A 150 1.09 -12.80 -9.31
CA GLU A 150 1.21 -13.20 -10.72
C GLU A 150 1.30 -11.99 -11.67
N ILE A 151 0.55 -10.93 -11.36
CA ILE A 151 0.63 -9.67 -12.12
C ILE A 151 2.03 -9.08 -12.00
N LEU A 152 2.58 -9.02 -10.78
CA LEU A 152 3.91 -8.50 -10.48
C LEU A 152 5.00 -9.29 -11.21
N LYS A 153 4.96 -10.64 -11.20
CA LYS A 153 5.89 -11.48 -11.96
C LYS A 153 5.86 -11.17 -13.46
N MET A 154 4.66 -11.16 -14.04
CA MET A 154 4.50 -10.87 -15.46
C MET A 154 4.95 -9.45 -15.81
N TRP A 155 4.64 -8.47 -14.96
CA TRP A 155 5.00 -7.08 -15.20
C TRP A 155 6.51 -6.84 -15.03
N SER A 156 7.14 -7.42 -14.01
CA SER A 156 8.61 -7.36 -13.82
C SER A 156 9.36 -7.93 -15.02
N GLU A 157 9.00 -9.15 -15.49
CA GLU A 157 9.57 -9.75 -16.67
C GLU A 157 9.33 -8.89 -17.92
N PHE A 158 8.13 -8.35 -18.09
CA PHE A 158 7.82 -7.46 -19.20
C PHE A 158 8.67 -6.19 -19.17
N ARG A 159 8.89 -5.59 -18.01
CA ARG A 159 9.73 -4.41 -17.85
C ARG A 159 11.19 -4.67 -18.22
N GLN A 160 11.68 -5.88 -17.95
CA GLN A 160 13.06 -6.29 -18.21
C GLN A 160 13.28 -6.77 -19.67
N LYS A 161 12.32 -7.54 -20.20
CA LYS A 161 12.50 -8.28 -21.47
C LYS A 161 11.53 -7.86 -22.57
N ASN A 162 10.56 -7.00 -22.27
CA ASN A 162 9.47 -6.59 -23.19
C ASN A 162 8.63 -7.77 -23.70
N GLU A 163 8.55 -8.85 -22.92
CA GLU A 163 7.77 -10.05 -23.21
C GLU A 163 7.00 -10.51 -21.97
N ILE A 164 5.74 -10.91 -22.14
CA ILE A 164 4.97 -11.56 -21.08
C ILE A 164 5.33 -13.04 -21.06
N PRO A 165 5.82 -13.59 -19.93
CA PRO A 165 6.20 -15.00 -19.87
C PRO A 165 4.96 -15.90 -20.03
N ALA A 166 5.02 -16.82 -20.99
CA ALA A 166 3.88 -17.65 -21.36
C ALA A 166 3.41 -18.57 -20.22
N GLY A 167 4.31 -19.02 -19.34
CA GLY A 167 4.00 -19.87 -18.19
C GLY A 167 3.15 -19.15 -17.18
N GLU A 168 3.57 -17.96 -16.76
CA GLU A 168 2.87 -17.10 -15.80
C GLU A 168 1.52 -16.64 -16.36
N LEU A 169 1.46 -16.31 -17.64
CA LEU A 169 0.21 -15.95 -18.29
C LEU A 169 -0.82 -17.10 -18.29
N ILE A 170 -0.39 -18.33 -18.58
CA ILE A 170 -1.25 -19.52 -18.52
C ILE A 170 -1.71 -19.76 -17.07
N HIS A 171 -0.79 -19.61 -16.11
CA HIS A 171 -1.09 -19.76 -14.69
C HIS A 171 -2.10 -18.72 -14.22
N PHE A 172 -1.92 -17.44 -14.57
CA PHE A 172 -2.82 -16.35 -14.24
C PHE A 172 -4.23 -16.57 -14.83
N LYS A 173 -4.31 -16.92 -16.12
CA LYS A 173 -5.60 -17.25 -16.79
C LYS A 173 -6.36 -18.38 -16.10
N ARG A 174 -5.65 -19.39 -15.65
CA ARG A 174 -6.24 -20.59 -15.04
C ARG A 174 -6.70 -20.35 -13.60
N ASN A 175 -5.87 -19.71 -12.80
CA ASN A 175 -6.09 -19.59 -11.36
C ASN A 175 -6.84 -18.31 -10.98
N PHE A 176 -6.71 -17.25 -11.78
CA PHE A 176 -7.31 -15.93 -11.56
C PHE A 176 -8.11 -15.43 -12.78
N PRO A 177 -9.05 -16.23 -13.33
CA PRO A 177 -9.73 -15.89 -14.59
C PRO A 177 -10.51 -14.59 -14.54
N VAL A 178 -11.08 -14.21 -13.39
CA VAL A 178 -11.83 -12.97 -13.21
C VAL A 178 -10.88 -11.76 -13.25
N PHE A 179 -9.73 -11.85 -12.59
CA PHE A 179 -8.70 -10.79 -12.62
C PHE A 179 -8.10 -10.66 -14.03
N TYR A 180 -7.83 -11.79 -14.70
CA TYR A 180 -7.37 -11.75 -16.08
C TYR A 180 -8.39 -11.06 -17.01
N ALA A 181 -9.68 -11.36 -16.86
CA ALA A 181 -10.74 -10.72 -17.66
C ALA A 181 -10.81 -9.22 -17.37
N GLU A 182 -10.69 -8.80 -16.10
CA GLU A 182 -10.69 -7.40 -15.71
C GLU A 182 -9.49 -6.65 -16.31
N PHE A 183 -8.27 -7.19 -16.20
CA PHE A 183 -7.07 -6.55 -16.75
C PHE A 183 -7.04 -6.48 -18.28
N LYS A 184 -7.87 -7.27 -18.97
CA LYS A 184 -8.09 -7.19 -20.43
C LYS A 184 -9.26 -6.31 -20.84
N ALA A 185 -10.10 -5.89 -19.93
CA ALA A 185 -11.24 -5.06 -20.26
C ALA A 185 -10.79 -3.69 -20.82
N ALA A 186 -11.61 -3.12 -21.69
CA ALA A 186 -11.36 -1.79 -22.24
C ALA A 186 -11.90 -0.66 -21.34
N GLU A 187 -12.82 -1.00 -20.45
CA GLU A 187 -13.49 -0.05 -19.55
C GLU A 187 -13.61 -0.64 -18.14
N HIS A 188 -13.40 0.21 -17.13
CA HIS A 188 -13.42 -0.16 -15.72
C HIS A 188 -14.36 0.75 -14.92
N PRO A 189 -15.70 0.69 -15.20
CA PRO A 189 -16.64 1.64 -14.64
C PRO A 189 -16.80 1.49 -13.13
N VAL A 190 -16.73 2.62 -12.41
CA VAL A 190 -17.09 2.72 -10.99
C VAL A 190 -18.61 2.92 -10.90
N SER A 191 -19.35 1.81 -10.90
CA SER A 191 -20.81 1.83 -10.81
C SER A 191 -21.28 1.80 -9.35
N THR A 192 -22.53 2.22 -9.10
CA THR A 192 -23.15 2.10 -7.78
C THR A 192 -23.24 0.64 -7.31
N ALA A 193 -23.42 -0.31 -8.25
CA ALA A 193 -23.43 -1.73 -7.93
C ALA A 193 -22.06 -2.22 -7.47
N TYR A 194 -20.97 -1.79 -8.14
CA TYR A 194 -19.61 -2.08 -7.72
C TYR A 194 -19.31 -1.50 -6.33
N LEU A 195 -19.66 -0.22 -6.08
CA LEU A 195 -19.43 0.41 -4.78
C LEU A 195 -20.18 -0.31 -3.65
N ALA A 196 -21.40 -0.74 -3.88
CA ALA A 196 -22.16 -1.50 -2.91
C ALA A 196 -21.59 -2.90 -2.65
N ASP A 197 -21.02 -3.53 -3.69
CA ASP A 197 -20.41 -4.86 -3.58
C ASP A 197 -19.06 -4.79 -2.85
N ILE A 198 -18.17 -3.88 -3.22
CA ILE A 198 -16.85 -3.76 -2.59
C ILE A 198 -16.94 -3.37 -1.11
N ASP A 199 -17.96 -2.59 -0.71
CA ASP A 199 -18.22 -2.23 0.67
C ASP A 199 -18.95 -3.32 1.47
N SER A 200 -19.31 -4.45 0.84
CA SER A 200 -19.99 -5.55 1.49
C SER A 200 -19.03 -6.36 2.39
N GLU A 201 -19.59 -7.13 3.33
CA GLU A 201 -18.82 -8.03 4.20
C GLU A 201 -18.07 -9.13 3.41
N HIS A 202 -18.61 -9.51 2.25
CA HIS A 202 -18.03 -10.55 1.38
C HIS A 202 -18.07 -10.09 -0.09
N PRO A 203 -17.14 -9.21 -0.52
CA PRO A 203 -17.09 -8.73 -1.89
C PRO A 203 -16.94 -9.86 -2.91
N SER A 204 -17.59 -9.72 -4.06
CA SER A 204 -17.42 -10.66 -5.16
C SER A 204 -15.99 -10.61 -5.72
N ARG A 205 -15.61 -11.68 -6.44
CA ARG A 205 -14.32 -11.69 -7.14
C ARG A 205 -14.23 -10.63 -8.23
N GLU A 206 -15.34 -10.30 -8.84
CA GLU A 206 -15.48 -9.23 -9.83
C GLU A 206 -15.24 -7.86 -9.21
N ALA A 207 -15.77 -7.59 -8.02
CA ALA A 207 -15.51 -6.36 -7.27
C ALA A 207 -14.05 -6.26 -6.83
N LEU A 208 -13.47 -7.35 -6.30
CA LEU A 208 -12.06 -7.40 -5.91
C LEU A 208 -11.11 -7.21 -7.11
N ALA A 209 -11.43 -7.78 -8.27
CA ALA A 209 -10.63 -7.60 -9.48
C ALA A 209 -10.68 -6.15 -9.98
N ARG A 210 -11.87 -5.52 -9.93
CA ARG A 210 -12.05 -4.11 -10.26
C ARG A 210 -11.32 -3.21 -9.27
N GLU A 211 -11.36 -3.52 -7.98
CA GLU A 211 -10.64 -2.78 -6.95
C GLU A 211 -9.13 -2.82 -7.21
N LEU A 212 -8.56 -3.99 -7.48
CA LEU A 212 -7.15 -4.12 -7.79
C LEU A 212 -6.75 -3.33 -9.04
N TRP A 213 -7.60 -3.36 -10.09
CA TRP A 213 -7.37 -2.53 -11.27
C TRP A 213 -7.33 -1.04 -10.92
N LEU A 214 -8.35 -0.54 -10.21
CA LEU A 214 -8.44 0.88 -9.85
C LEU A 214 -7.28 1.35 -8.97
N GLN A 215 -6.82 0.50 -8.04
CA GLN A 215 -5.66 0.78 -7.20
C GLN A 215 -4.34 0.83 -8.00
N THR A 216 -4.27 0.17 -9.15
CA THR A 216 -3.07 0.07 -9.98
C THR A 216 -3.18 0.79 -11.33
N GLU A 217 -4.31 1.39 -11.67
CA GLU A 217 -4.58 2.04 -12.96
C GLU A 217 -3.54 3.11 -13.31
N HIS A 218 -3.07 3.88 -12.33
CA HIS A 218 -2.05 4.89 -12.52
C HIS A 218 -0.71 4.30 -13.03
N LEU A 219 -0.37 3.05 -12.61
CA LEU A 219 0.80 2.32 -13.13
C LEU A 219 0.63 2.03 -14.61
N TRP A 220 -0.53 1.54 -15.00
CA TRP A 220 -0.83 1.18 -16.39
C TRP A 220 -0.89 2.40 -17.30
N ASN A 221 -1.31 3.54 -16.77
CA ASN A 221 -1.27 4.83 -17.48
C ASN A 221 0.18 5.31 -17.68
N GLN A 222 1.05 5.08 -16.71
CA GLN A 222 2.47 5.44 -16.79
C GLN A 222 3.29 4.42 -17.60
N PHE A 223 2.91 3.13 -17.55
CA PHE A 223 3.59 2.00 -18.21
C PHE A 223 2.63 1.20 -19.11
N PRO A 224 2.04 1.78 -20.16
CA PRO A 224 0.92 1.18 -20.91
C PRO A 224 1.29 -0.10 -21.67
N GLY A 225 2.56 -0.29 -22.00
CA GLY A 225 3.02 -1.41 -22.84
C GLY A 225 2.67 -2.79 -22.29
N PHE A 226 2.63 -2.95 -20.95
CA PHE A 226 2.27 -4.22 -20.32
C PHE A 226 0.81 -4.59 -20.59
N ILE A 227 -0.11 -3.68 -20.39
CA ILE A 227 -1.55 -3.92 -20.62
C ILE A 227 -1.82 -4.10 -22.12
N GLU A 228 -1.17 -3.33 -22.99
CA GLU A 228 -1.26 -3.51 -24.45
C GLU A 228 -0.78 -4.90 -24.88
N ALA A 229 0.29 -5.40 -24.25
CA ALA A 229 0.79 -6.75 -24.53
C ALA A 229 -0.18 -7.82 -23.99
N LEU A 230 -0.71 -7.65 -22.76
CA LEU A 230 -1.67 -8.58 -22.16
C LEU A 230 -2.97 -8.69 -22.98
N GLN A 231 -3.44 -7.59 -23.56
CA GLN A 231 -4.64 -7.56 -24.40
C GLN A 231 -4.50 -8.32 -25.72
N LYS A 232 -3.27 -8.53 -26.22
CA LYS A 232 -3.03 -9.30 -27.46
C LYS A 232 -3.11 -10.81 -27.26
N HIS A 233 -3.12 -11.29 -26.01
CA HIS A 233 -3.22 -12.70 -25.64
C HIS A 233 -4.63 -13.09 -25.22
#